data_0692e3c17ee85dcfad80c20f5ba73dbf
#
_entry.id   0692e3c17ee85dcfad80c20f5ba73dbf
#
_cell.length_a   1.000
_cell.length_b   1.000
_cell.length_c   1.000
_cell.angle_alpha   90.00
_cell.angle_beta   90.00
_cell.angle_gamma   90.00
#
_symmetry.space_group_name_H-M   'P 1'
#
loop_
_entity.id
_entity.type
_entity.pdbx_description
1 polymer ?
#
loop_
_entity_poly.entity_id
_entity_poly.type
_entity_poly.pdbx_seq_one_letter_code
_entity_poly.pdbx_strand_id
1 'polypeptide(L)'
;MARAKKATETTQTIRAIKGFDADMKCRGFQFEVGKTYDHKGEVECCSSGFHACDGSPMDVWGYYGPVDDGVRLSRYAAVSMAGAISREGQNDSKLASGRITIEAEITLRQFVKKAVDWLIDATKGKAESGNYARIGSSGNSARIGSSGNSAQIVADGKNSVVASAGAGTTVSGAVGLWISIAEFRGGKCVGFATGCIGQDGLEAGVPYIARGGKLVPAS
;
A
#
# COMPACT_ATOMS: atom_id res chain seq x y z
N MET A 1 17.04 -23.28 8.32
CA MET A 1 15.67 -23.82 8.25
C MET A 1 14.86 -23.21 9.37
N ALA A 2 13.94 -22.27 9.08
CA ALA A 2 13.06 -21.69 10.08
C ALA A 2 12.00 -22.73 10.45
N ARG A 3 11.92 -23.05 11.73
CA ARG A 3 10.96 -24.02 12.29
C ARG A 3 9.56 -23.40 12.24
N ALA A 4 8.63 -23.98 11.46
CA ALA A 4 7.24 -23.57 11.42
C ALA A 4 6.68 -23.49 12.85
N LYS A 5 6.01 -22.38 13.20
CA LYS A 5 5.35 -22.22 14.50
C LYS A 5 4.14 -23.15 14.54
N LYS A 6 4.07 -23.96 15.59
CA LYS A 6 2.92 -24.85 15.90
C LYS A 6 1.64 -24.04 15.90
N ALA A 7 0.60 -24.57 15.25
CA ALA A 7 -0.72 -23.95 15.18
C ALA A 7 -1.28 -23.68 16.59
N THR A 8 -1.86 -22.50 16.80
CA THR A 8 -2.50 -22.12 18.04
C THR A 8 -4.01 -22.17 17.84
N GLU A 9 -4.74 -22.89 18.69
CA GLU A 9 -6.19 -22.82 18.72
C GLU A 9 -6.63 -21.40 19.14
N THR A 10 -7.45 -20.74 18.33
CA THR A 10 -8.04 -19.47 18.65
C THR A 10 -9.56 -19.54 18.57
N THR A 11 -10.23 -18.98 19.55
CA THR A 11 -11.68 -18.76 19.52
C THR A 11 -12.06 -17.56 18.66
N GLN A 12 -11.07 -16.78 18.21
CA GLN A 12 -11.27 -15.58 17.42
C GLN A 12 -11.36 -15.90 15.93
N THR A 13 -12.43 -15.43 15.29
CA THR A 13 -12.59 -15.52 13.83
C THR A 13 -11.77 -14.44 13.15
N ILE A 14 -10.91 -14.83 12.19
CA ILE A 14 -10.09 -13.91 11.38
C ILE A 14 -10.77 -13.71 10.04
N ARG A 15 -11.02 -12.46 9.66
CA ARG A 15 -11.52 -12.10 8.33
C ARG A 15 -10.34 -12.02 7.36
N ALA A 16 -10.49 -12.66 6.20
CA ALA A 16 -9.45 -12.75 5.19
C ALA A 16 -10.04 -12.72 3.77
N ILE A 17 -9.17 -12.66 2.78
CA ILE A 17 -9.53 -12.82 1.37
C ILE A 17 -8.84 -14.09 0.85
N LYS A 18 -9.62 -14.90 0.14
CA LYS A 18 -9.12 -16.10 -0.54
C LYS A 18 -9.30 -15.98 -2.05
N GLY A 19 -8.27 -16.39 -2.79
CA GLY A 19 -8.31 -16.59 -4.23
C GLY A 19 -8.62 -18.04 -4.61
N PHE A 20 -9.18 -18.18 -5.80
CA PHE A 20 -9.56 -19.47 -6.41
C PHE A 20 -9.30 -19.39 -7.92
N ASP A 21 -9.22 -20.54 -8.55
CA ASP A 21 -9.34 -20.63 -10.01
C ASP A 21 -10.71 -20.14 -10.50
N ALA A 22 -10.91 -20.15 -11.82
CA ALA A 22 -12.17 -19.70 -12.43
C ALA A 22 -13.39 -20.56 -12.04
N ASP A 23 -13.18 -21.77 -11.53
CA ASP A 23 -14.24 -22.70 -11.13
C ASP A 23 -14.47 -22.72 -9.61
N MET A 24 -13.97 -21.75 -8.84
CA MET A 24 -14.02 -21.72 -7.37
C MET A 24 -13.29 -22.89 -6.71
N LYS A 25 -12.23 -23.40 -7.34
CA LYS A 25 -11.38 -24.44 -6.77
C LYS A 25 -10.05 -23.86 -6.26
N CYS A 26 -9.47 -24.53 -5.29
CA CYS A 26 -8.12 -24.29 -4.84
C CYS A 26 -7.44 -25.65 -4.60
N ARG A 27 -6.36 -25.93 -5.32
CA ARG A 27 -5.66 -27.23 -5.29
C ARG A 27 -6.60 -28.42 -5.47
N GLY A 28 -7.55 -28.29 -6.41
CA GLY A 28 -8.53 -29.32 -6.73
C GLY A 28 -9.72 -29.43 -5.77
N PHE A 29 -9.72 -28.75 -4.62
CA PHE A 29 -10.85 -28.72 -3.70
C PHE A 29 -11.88 -27.68 -4.14
N GLN A 30 -13.17 -28.10 -4.24
CA GLN A 30 -14.29 -27.24 -4.63
C GLN A 30 -14.84 -26.46 -3.43
N PHE A 31 -14.96 -25.14 -3.60
CA PHE A 31 -15.58 -24.27 -2.61
C PHE A 31 -16.91 -23.70 -3.13
N GLU A 32 -17.81 -23.37 -2.23
CA GLU A 32 -19.11 -22.77 -2.52
C GLU A 32 -19.39 -21.64 -1.52
N VAL A 33 -19.95 -20.55 -2.02
CA VAL A 33 -20.35 -19.40 -1.18
C VAL A 33 -21.42 -19.83 -0.17
N GLY A 34 -21.31 -19.34 1.06
CA GLY A 34 -22.21 -19.66 2.17
C GLY A 34 -21.84 -20.95 2.90
N LYS A 35 -20.87 -21.73 2.43
CA LYS A 35 -20.48 -22.99 3.08
C LYS A 35 -19.30 -22.83 4.01
N THR A 36 -19.31 -23.65 5.07
CA THR A 36 -18.22 -23.83 6.03
C THR A 36 -17.56 -25.19 5.82
N TYR A 37 -16.25 -25.22 5.87
CA TYR A 37 -15.44 -26.43 5.71
C TYR A 37 -14.52 -26.60 6.90
N ASP A 38 -14.37 -27.83 7.36
CA ASP A 38 -13.46 -28.24 8.42
C ASP A 38 -12.33 -29.10 7.86
N HIS A 39 -11.09 -28.75 8.19
CA HIS A 39 -9.90 -29.53 7.87
C HIS A 39 -9.65 -30.58 8.95
N LYS A 40 -9.46 -31.82 8.52
CA LYS A 40 -9.12 -32.92 9.41
C LYS A 40 -7.59 -33.08 9.41
N GLY A 41 -6.99 -32.84 10.53
CA GLY A 41 -5.56 -33.02 10.70
C GLY A 41 -4.84 -31.77 11.19
N GLU A 42 -3.53 -31.81 11.14
CA GLU A 42 -2.65 -30.73 11.59
C GLU A 42 -2.74 -29.56 10.62
N VAL A 43 -2.72 -28.34 11.16
CA VAL A 43 -2.78 -27.10 10.37
C VAL A 43 -1.38 -26.49 10.31
N GLU A 44 -0.85 -26.37 9.10
CA GLU A 44 0.47 -25.82 8.87
C GLU A 44 0.46 -24.90 7.66
N CYS A 45 0.92 -23.65 7.84
CA CYS A 45 0.97 -22.68 6.75
C CYS A 45 1.85 -23.21 5.62
N CYS A 46 1.41 -23.03 4.38
CA CYS A 46 2.02 -23.54 3.16
C CYS A 46 1.95 -25.06 2.91
N SER A 47 1.57 -25.84 3.89
CA SER A 47 1.50 -27.31 3.84
C SER A 47 0.06 -27.81 3.90
N SER A 48 -0.65 -27.59 5.02
CA SER A 48 -1.97 -28.17 5.25
C SER A 48 -2.96 -27.18 5.88
N GLY A 49 -4.27 -27.41 5.68
CA GLY A 49 -5.33 -26.52 6.11
C GLY A 49 -5.84 -25.60 5.00
N PHE A 50 -6.79 -24.74 5.34
CA PHE A 50 -7.34 -23.77 4.41
C PHE A 50 -6.53 -22.48 4.47
N HIS A 51 -6.08 -21.97 3.32
CA HIS A 51 -5.22 -20.79 3.22
C HIS A 51 -5.98 -19.56 2.72
N ALA A 52 -5.69 -18.41 3.31
CA ALA A 52 -6.16 -17.08 2.88
C ALA A 52 -5.19 -15.99 3.33
N CYS A 53 -5.41 -14.74 2.92
CA CYS A 53 -4.60 -13.58 3.31
C CYS A 53 -5.45 -12.57 4.08
N ASP A 54 -5.00 -12.14 5.26
CA ASP A 54 -5.69 -11.18 6.13
C ASP A 54 -5.04 -9.78 6.18
N GLY A 55 -3.96 -9.58 5.42
CA GLY A 55 -3.29 -8.30 5.24
C GLY A 55 -3.78 -7.52 4.02
N SER A 56 -2.84 -7.10 3.18
CA SER A 56 -3.17 -6.46 1.92
C SER A 56 -3.97 -7.39 1.01
N PRO A 57 -5.11 -6.95 0.44
CA PRO A 57 -5.81 -7.74 -0.57
C PRO A 57 -4.92 -8.16 -1.74
N MET A 58 -3.92 -7.33 -2.10
CA MET A 58 -2.98 -7.62 -3.19
C MET A 58 -2.11 -8.85 -2.95
N ASP A 59 -1.90 -9.26 -1.69
CA ASP A 59 -1.08 -10.43 -1.36
C ASP A 59 -1.68 -11.73 -1.93
N VAL A 60 -3.00 -11.76 -2.12
CA VAL A 60 -3.70 -12.87 -2.77
C VAL A 60 -3.23 -13.08 -4.20
N TRP A 61 -2.81 -12.01 -4.90
CA TRP A 61 -2.34 -12.11 -6.29
C TRP A 61 -0.98 -12.81 -6.43
N GLY A 62 -0.23 -12.94 -5.37
CA GLY A 62 0.96 -13.79 -5.33
C GLY A 62 0.64 -15.29 -5.51
N TYR A 63 -0.63 -15.68 -5.30
CA TYR A 63 -1.11 -17.07 -5.38
C TYR A 63 -2.17 -17.28 -6.47
N TYR A 64 -3.08 -16.33 -6.61
CA TYR A 64 -4.14 -16.29 -7.61
C TYR A 64 -4.17 -14.91 -8.24
N GLY A 65 -3.46 -14.75 -9.35
CA GLY A 65 -3.45 -13.54 -10.16
C GLY A 65 -4.85 -13.22 -10.73
N PRO A 66 -5.03 -12.03 -11.33
CA PRO A 66 -6.36 -11.64 -11.86
C PRO A 66 -6.86 -12.55 -12.99
N VAL A 67 -5.97 -13.26 -13.66
CA VAL A 67 -6.31 -14.18 -14.76
C VAL A 67 -5.78 -15.57 -14.41
N ASP A 68 -6.66 -16.56 -14.51
CA ASP A 68 -6.38 -17.98 -14.43
C ASP A 68 -6.11 -18.54 -15.84
N ASP A 69 -5.13 -19.42 -16.00
CA ASP A 69 -4.75 -20.07 -17.25
C ASP A 69 -4.43 -19.09 -18.43
N GLY A 70 -4.22 -17.81 -18.14
CA GLY A 70 -4.02 -16.77 -19.17
C GLY A 70 -5.29 -16.38 -19.94
N VAL A 71 -6.45 -16.92 -19.62
CA VAL A 71 -7.70 -16.72 -20.37
C VAL A 71 -8.89 -16.35 -19.46
N ARG A 72 -9.10 -17.10 -18.38
CA ARG A 72 -10.26 -16.92 -17.49
C ARG A 72 -9.91 -16.07 -16.29
N LEU A 73 -10.87 -15.33 -15.75
CA LEU A 73 -10.67 -14.56 -14.54
C LEU A 73 -10.64 -15.46 -13.32
N SER A 74 -9.67 -15.26 -12.45
CA SER A 74 -9.67 -15.83 -11.09
C SER A 74 -10.82 -15.28 -10.27
N ARG A 75 -11.28 -16.06 -9.30
CA ARG A 75 -12.37 -15.68 -8.43
C ARG A 75 -11.85 -15.40 -7.01
N TYR A 76 -12.51 -14.52 -6.31
CA TYR A 76 -12.12 -14.09 -4.96
C TYR A 76 -13.32 -14.12 -4.03
N ALA A 77 -13.09 -14.45 -2.78
CA ALA A 77 -14.15 -14.38 -1.75
C ALA A 77 -13.62 -13.78 -0.44
N ALA A 78 -14.50 -13.07 0.23
CA ALA A 78 -14.35 -12.77 1.64
C ALA A 78 -14.60 -14.05 2.43
N VAL A 79 -13.71 -14.37 3.36
CA VAL A 79 -13.78 -15.59 4.15
C VAL A 79 -13.57 -15.31 5.63
N SER A 80 -14.15 -16.18 6.47
CA SER A 80 -13.89 -16.25 7.90
C SER A 80 -13.06 -17.48 8.21
N MET A 81 -11.92 -17.27 8.87
CA MET A 81 -10.97 -18.32 9.26
C MET A 81 -11.04 -18.56 10.75
N ALA A 82 -11.12 -19.81 11.18
CA ALA A 82 -11.29 -20.19 12.59
C ALA A 82 -10.61 -21.54 12.90
N GLY A 83 -10.68 -21.96 14.17
CA GLY A 83 -10.05 -23.18 14.67
C GLY A 83 -8.54 -23.00 14.86
N ALA A 84 -7.78 -24.04 14.60
CA ALA A 84 -6.32 -23.97 14.63
C ALA A 84 -5.82 -23.01 13.54
N ILE A 85 -4.95 -22.07 13.91
CA ILE A 85 -4.39 -21.07 13.00
C ILE A 85 -2.87 -21.24 12.96
N SER A 86 -2.29 -21.24 11.75
CA SER A 86 -0.86 -21.27 11.53
C SER A 86 -0.41 -20.15 10.58
N ARG A 87 0.75 -19.50 10.87
CA ARG A 87 1.38 -18.47 10.05
C ARG A 87 2.88 -18.76 9.90
N GLU A 88 3.45 -18.46 8.74
CA GLU A 88 4.85 -18.68 8.48
C GLU A 88 5.76 -17.60 9.10
N GLY A 89 5.29 -16.38 9.23
CA GLY A 89 6.03 -15.26 9.82
C GLY A 89 5.12 -14.16 10.36
N GLN A 90 5.71 -13.19 11.08
CA GLN A 90 4.95 -12.05 11.62
C GLN A 90 4.53 -11.03 10.55
N ASN A 91 5.23 -11.00 9.42
CA ASN A 91 5.00 -10.04 8.33
C ASN A 91 4.29 -10.66 7.12
N ASP A 92 3.97 -11.95 7.14
CA ASP A 92 3.21 -12.60 6.09
C ASP A 92 1.71 -12.50 6.40
N SER A 93 0.95 -11.97 5.47
CA SER A 93 -0.51 -11.91 5.56
C SER A 93 -1.18 -13.27 5.33
N LYS A 94 -0.46 -14.24 4.77
CA LYS A 94 -0.95 -15.59 4.53
C LYS A 94 -1.07 -16.36 5.84
N LEU A 95 -2.21 -16.98 6.01
CA LEU A 95 -2.47 -17.89 7.14
C LEU A 95 -3.15 -19.17 6.66
N ALA A 96 -2.98 -20.22 7.44
CA ALA A 96 -3.74 -21.47 7.32
C ALA A 96 -4.67 -21.64 8.52
N SER A 97 -5.85 -22.21 8.30
CA SER A 97 -6.81 -22.49 9.35
C SER A 97 -7.41 -23.90 9.27
N GLY A 98 -7.87 -24.39 10.42
CA GLY A 98 -8.61 -25.64 10.53
C GLY A 98 -10.06 -25.53 10.06
N ARG A 99 -10.62 -24.31 10.02
CA ARG A 99 -11.98 -24.04 9.56
C ARG A 99 -12.02 -22.81 8.69
N ILE A 100 -12.77 -22.87 7.60
CA ILE A 100 -13.03 -21.74 6.72
C ILE A 100 -14.51 -21.65 6.36
N THR A 101 -15.07 -20.44 6.41
CA THR A 101 -16.41 -20.12 5.87
C THR A 101 -16.25 -19.19 4.69
N ILE A 102 -16.87 -19.54 3.55
CA ILE A 102 -16.89 -18.68 2.36
C ILE A 102 -18.09 -17.74 2.50
N GLU A 103 -17.84 -16.50 2.92
CA GLU A 103 -18.90 -15.55 3.26
C GLU A 103 -19.59 -14.98 2.02
N ALA A 104 -18.80 -14.45 1.10
CA ALA A 104 -19.32 -13.83 -0.11
C ALA A 104 -18.25 -13.78 -1.20
N GLU A 105 -18.64 -14.03 -2.44
CA GLU A 105 -17.79 -13.75 -3.59
C GLU A 105 -17.66 -12.25 -3.79
N ILE A 106 -16.45 -11.81 -4.13
CA ILE A 106 -16.12 -10.41 -4.46
C ILE A 106 -15.69 -10.32 -5.92
N THR A 107 -16.31 -9.44 -6.67
CA THR A 107 -15.93 -9.19 -8.07
C THR A 107 -14.53 -8.56 -8.14
N LEU A 108 -13.85 -8.70 -9.27
CA LEU A 108 -12.54 -8.08 -9.49
C LEU A 108 -12.57 -6.56 -9.20
N ARG A 109 -13.64 -5.87 -9.60
CA ARG A 109 -13.83 -4.44 -9.30
C ARG A 109 -13.87 -4.16 -7.79
N GLN A 110 -14.62 -4.99 -7.04
CA GLN A 110 -14.71 -4.85 -5.57
C GLN A 110 -13.37 -5.21 -4.90
N PHE A 111 -12.66 -6.20 -5.45
CA PHE A 111 -11.33 -6.58 -4.99
C PHE A 111 -10.34 -5.43 -5.14
N VAL A 112 -10.26 -4.83 -6.34
CA VAL A 112 -9.38 -3.67 -6.62
C VAL A 112 -9.74 -2.50 -5.70
N LYS A 113 -11.05 -2.22 -5.52
CA LYS A 113 -11.50 -1.17 -4.58
C LYS A 113 -11.01 -1.45 -3.16
N LYS A 114 -11.17 -2.68 -2.66
CA LYS A 114 -10.67 -3.06 -1.32
C LYS A 114 -9.15 -2.91 -1.18
N ALA A 115 -8.40 -3.24 -2.23
CA ALA A 115 -6.95 -3.08 -2.26
C ALA A 115 -6.54 -1.60 -2.19
N VAL A 116 -7.21 -0.74 -2.94
CA VAL A 116 -6.98 0.71 -2.92
C VAL A 116 -7.37 1.30 -1.56
N ASP A 117 -8.54 0.94 -1.03
CA ASP A 117 -9.00 1.41 0.29
C ASP A 117 -7.99 1.00 1.39
N TRP A 118 -7.53 -0.26 1.36
CA TRP A 118 -6.51 -0.76 2.29
C TRP A 118 -5.19 0.03 2.18
N LEU A 119 -4.72 0.29 0.95
CA LEU A 119 -3.51 1.06 0.71
C LEU A 119 -3.64 2.48 1.26
N ILE A 120 -4.79 3.14 1.00
CA ILE A 120 -5.09 4.47 1.53
C ILE A 120 -5.08 4.44 3.06
N ASP A 121 -5.73 3.44 3.69
CA ASP A 121 -5.77 3.32 5.15
C ASP A 121 -4.40 2.99 5.75
N ALA A 122 -3.63 2.12 5.11
CA ALA A 122 -2.27 1.76 5.53
C ALA A 122 -1.29 2.94 5.42
N THR A 123 -1.59 3.90 4.55
CA THR A 123 -0.78 5.12 4.35
C THR A 123 -1.32 6.33 5.09
N LYS A 124 -2.56 6.29 5.62
CA LYS A 124 -3.10 7.35 6.48
C LYS A 124 -2.22 7.52 7.73
N GLY A 125 -1.74 8.73 7.93
CA GLY A 125 -0.88 9.08 9.08
C GLY A 125 0.58 8.63 8.94
N LYS A 126 0.95 7.92 7.89
CA LYS A 126 2.33 7.76 7.45
C LYS A 126 2.69 8.88 6.47
N ALA A 127 2.35 10.14 6.82
CA ALA A 127 3.06 11.24 6.23
C ALA A 127 4.52 11.02 6.65
N GLU A 128 5.41 10.80 5.69
CA GLU A 128 6.85 10.85 5.89
C GLU A 128 7.19 12.29 6.29
N SER A 129 6.84 12.65 7.53
CA SER A 129 7.06 13.98 8.11
C SER A 129 8.39 14.06 8.88
N GLY A 130 9.16 12.99 8.85
CA GLY A 130 10.47 12.93 9.47
C GLY A 130 11.49 13.80 8.74
N ASN A 131 12.54 14.21 9.45
CA ASN A 131 13.72 14.81 8.82
C ASN A 131 14.29 13.83 7.79
N TYR A 132 14.76 14.36 6.65
CA TYR A 132 15.28 13.57 5.50
C TYR A 132 14.26 12.68 4.80
N ALA A 133 12.95 12.94 4.97
CA ALA A 133 11.92 12.19 4.28
C ALA A 133 12.10 12.26 2.75
N ARG A 134 11.81 11.15 2.07
CA ARG A 134 11.78 11.09 0.59
C ARG A 134 10.35 10.81 0.16
N ILE A 135 9.75 11.78 -0.53
CA ILE A 135 8.35 11.73 -0.95
C ILE A 135 8.30 11.75 -2.47
N GLY A 136 7.71 10.72 -3.08
CA GLY A 136 7.47 10.66 -4.53
C GLY A 136 5.98 10.55 -4.82
N SER A 137 5.50 11.29 -5.82
CA SER A 137 4.13 11.18 -6.32
C SER A 137 4.09 11.33 -7.83
N SER A 138 3.48 10.36 -8.52
CA SER A 138 3.16 10.42 -9.95
C SER A 138 1.66 10.67 -10.20
N GLY A 139 0.86 10.74 -9.14
CA GLY A 139 -0.58 10.98 -9.24
C GLY A 139 -0.92 12.41 -9.66
N ASN A 140 -1.88 12.56 -10.60
CA ASN A 140 -2.38 13.87 -10.99
C ASN A 140 -3.10 14.56 -9.82
N SER A 141 -3.00 15.88 -9.73
CA SER A 141 -3.61 16.71 -8.69
C SER A 141 -3.19 16.31 -7.27
N ALA A 142 -1.99 15.77 -7.10
CA ALA A 142 -1.42 15.45 -5.81
C ALA A 142 -1.24 16.72 -4.97
N ARG A 143 -1.58 16.63 -3.68
CA ARG A 143 -1.34 17.68 -2.69
C ARG A 143 -0.40 17.14 -1.64
N ILE A 144 0.84 17.64 -1.64
CA ILE A 144 1.91 17.14 -0.79
C ILE A 144 2.30 18.21 0.21
N GLY A 145 2.21 17.88 1.50
CA GLY A 145 2.70 18.70 2.61
C GLY A 145 3.87 18.02 3.29
N SER A 146 4.91 18.76 3.65
CA SER A 146 6.04 18.26 4.46
C SER A 146 6.46 19.28 5.51
N SER A 147 6.71 18.79 6.74
CA SER A 147 7.28 19.61 7.83
C SER A 147 8.69 19.16 8.24
N GLY A 148 9.18 18.05 7.68
CA GLY A 148 10.52 17.51 7.98
C GLY A 148 11.64 18.34 7.37
N ASN A 149 12.73 18.53 8.13
CA ASN A 149 13.93 19.19 7.61
C ASN A 149 14.64 18.30 6.59
N SER A 150 15.26 18.92 5.58
CA SER A 150 16.02 18.23 4.53
C SER A 150 15.21 17.16 3.76
N ALA A 151 13.90 17.33 3.67
CA ALA A 151 13.05 16.45 2.89
C ALA A 151 13.36 16.59 1.39
N GLN A 152 13.22 15.49 0.64
CA GLN A 152 13.35 15.44 -0.81
C GLN A 152 11.99 15.05 -1.40
N ILE A 153 11.40 15.93 -2.19
CA ILE A 153 10.06 15.73 -2.73
C ILE A 153 10.10 15.76 -4.24
N VAL A 154 9.53 14.73 -4.88
CA VAL A 154 9.37 14.63 -6.34
C VAL A 154 7.89 14.49 -6.66
N ALA A 155 7.34 15.39 -7.48
CA ALA A 155 5.94 15.35 -7.88
C ALA A 155 5.80 15.49 -9.41
N ASP A 156 5.60 14.36 -10.11
CA ASP A 156 5.54 14.32 -11.57
C ASP A 156 4.11 14.32 -12.13
N GLY A 157 3.10 14.25 -11.26
CA GLY A 157 1.69 14.31 -11.67
C GLY A 157 1.26 15.70 -12.08
N LYS A 158 0.41 15.80 -13.12
CA LYS A 158 -0.16 17.08 -13.60
C LYS A 158 -0.99 17.74 -12.51
N ASN A 159 -0.99 19.10 -12.47
CA ASN A 159 -1.78 19.92 -11.54
C ASN A 159 -1.50 19.62 -10.07
N SER A 160 -0.30 19.18 -9.75
CA SER A 160 0.10 18.88 -8.37
C SER A 160 0.58 20.14 -7.65
N VAL A 161 0.51 20.11 -6.31
CA VAL A 161 0.97 21.19 -5.43
C VAL A 161 1.81 20.59 -4.31
N VAL A 162 2.97 21.21 -4.06
CA VAL A 162 3.85 20.84 -2.94
C VAL A 162 4.04 22.05 -2.03
N ALA A 163 3.80 21.89 -0.73
CA ALA A 163 4.12 22.87 0.30
C ALA A 163 5.06 22.24 1.35
N SER A 164 6.21 22.86 1.62
CA SER A 164 7.12 22.39 2.64
C SER A 164 7.47 23.47 3.65
N ALA A 165 7.28 23.15 4.93
CA ALA A 165 7.65 23.98 6.08
C ALA A 165 9.00 23.60 6.69
N GLY A 166 9.65 22.52 6.22
CA GLY A 166 10.95 22.06 6.74
C GLY A 166 12.12 22.84 6.19
N ALA A 167 13.13 23.08 7.02
CA ALA A 167 14.37 23.71 6.60
C ALA A 167 15.16 22.81 5.63
N GLY A 168 15.75 23.38 4.56
CA GLY A 168 16.60 22.65 3.62
C GLY A 168 15.87 21.62 2.75
N THR A 169 14.56 21.72 2.63
CA THR A 169 13.77 20.85 1.73
C THR A 169 14.08 21.14 0.28
N THR A 170 14.19 20.09 -0.52
CA THR A 170 14.28 20.15 -1.98
C THR A 170 13.01 19.64 -2.63
N VAL A 171 12.53 20.32 -3.68
CA VAL A 171 11.36 19.92 -4.45
C VAL A 171 11.69 19.94 -5.93
N SER A 172 11.31 18.88 -6.65
CA SER A 172 11.38 18.80 -8.12
C SER A 172 10.08 18.18 -8.66
N GLY A 173 9.84 18.31 -9.97
CA GLY A 173 8.69 17.68 -10.61
C GLY A 173 8.46 18.14 -12.04
N ALA A 174 7.28 17.82 -12.56
CA ALA A 174 6.88 18.12 -13.93
C ALA A 174 6.43 19.57 -14.12
N VAL A 175 6.38 20.02 -15.39
CA VAL A 175 5.81 21.32 -15.75
C VAL A 175 4.39 21.45 -15.22
N GLY A 176 4.07 22.61 -14.64
CA GLY A 176 2.77 22.89 -14.01
C GLY A 176 2.68 22.54 -12.54
N LEU A 177 3.75 21.99 -11.93
CA LEU A 177 3.82 21.79 -10.49
C LEU A 177 3.97 23.14 -9.77
N TRP A 178 3.05 23.46 -8.86
CA TRP A 178 3.20 24.58 -7.93
C TRP A 178 3.94 24.14 -6.69
N ILE A 179 4.98 24.89 -6.32
CA ILE A 179 5.81 24.62 -5.14
C ILE A 179 5.89 25.84 -4.23
N SER A 180 5.85 25.59 -2.91
CA SER A 180 6.07 26.59 -1.86
C SER A 180 6.98 26.01 -0.79
N ILE A 181 8.17 26.59 -0.61
CA ILE A 181 9.21 26.09 0.30
C ILE A 181 9.56 27.17 1.31
N ALA A 182 9.58 26.81 2.60
CA ALA A 182 9.99 27.70 3.67
C ALA A 182 11.51 28.00 3.59
N GLU A 183 11.89 29.27 3.75
CA GLU A 183 13.27 29.71 3.91
C GLU A 183 13.61 29.89 5.38
N PHE A 184 14.76 29.35 5.80
CA PHE A 184 15.27 29.49 7.16
C PHE A 184 16.61 30.20 7.20
N ARG A 185 16.79 31.12 8.16
CA ARG A 185 18.05 31.75 8.48
C ARG A 185 18.26 31.75 9.99
N GLY A 186 19.43 31.26 10.45
CA GLY A 186 19.71 31.15 11.87
C GLY A 186 18.67 30.36 12.65
N GLY A 187 18.09 29.31 12.07
CA GLY A 187 17.07 28.46 12.67
C GLY A 187 15.65 29.06 12.71
N LYS A 188 15.44 30.26 12.16
CA LYS A 188 14.12 30.92 12.10
C LYS A 188 13.59 30.93 10.68
N CYS A 189 12.31 30.64 10.51
CA CYS A 189 11.63 30.82 9.24
C CYS A 189 11.54 32.33 8.92
N VAL A 190 12.07 32.72 7.77
CA VAL A 190 12.08 34.14 7.31
C VAL A 190 11.11 34.38 6.15
N GLY A 191 10.48 33.35 5.61
CA GLY A 191 9.50 33.48 4.53
C GLY A 191 9.32 32.18 3.75
N PHE A 192 8.62 32.30 2.64
CA PHE A 192 8.39 31.21 1.69
C PHE A 192 8.79 31.66 0.28
N ALA A 193 9.44 30.78 -0.48
CA ALA A 193 9.62 30.93 -1.91
C ALA A 193 8.57 30.09 -2.63
N THR A 194 7.82 30.70 -3.54
CA THR A 194 6.72 30.04 -4.27
C THR A 194 6.89 30.25 -5.76
N GLY A 195 6.58 29.24 -6.57
CA GLY A 195 6.65 29.30 -8.02
C GLY A 195 6.03 28.09 -8.69
N CYS A 196 5.91 28.16 -10.01
CA CYS A 196 5.37 27.09 -10.85
C CYS A 196 6.46 26.59 -11.80
N ILE A 197 6.69 25.29 -11.80
CA ILE A 197 7.64 24.65 -12.74
C ILE A 197 7.18 24.90 -14.18
N GLY A 198 8.10 25.38 -15.04
CA GLY A 198 7.81 25.81 -16.41
C GLY A 198 7.54 27.31 -16.54
N GLN A 199 7.56 28.07 -15.44
CA GLN A 199 7.44 29.54 -15.42
C GLN A 199 8.66 30.16 -14.75
N ASP A 200 8.93 31.43 -15.05
CA ASP A 200 10.00 32.25 -14.43
C ASP A 200 11.38 31.59 -14.37
N GLY A 201 11.71 30.74 -15.36
CA GLY A 201 12.99 30.04 -15.44
C GLY A 201 13.06 28.78 -14.57
N LEU A 202 11.96 28.30 -13.98
CA LEU A 202 11.93 27.03 -13.26
C LEU A 202 11.74 25.87 -14.23
N GLU A 203 12.69 24.93 -14.26
CA GLU A 203 12.73 23.81 -15.21
C GLU A 203 12.24 22.51 -14.56
N ALA A 204 11.61 21.64 -15.37
CA ALA A 204 11.16 20.33 -14.91
C ALA A 204 12.33 19.42 -14.54
N GLY A 205 12.16 18.61 -13.49
CA GLY A 205 13.16 17.66 -13.01
C GLY A 205 14.32 18.30 -12.24
N VAL A 206 14.46 19.61 -12.24
CA VAL A 206 15.48 20.31 -11.44
C VAL A 206 15.01 20.42 -9.98
N PRO A 207 15.82 19.98 -9.00
CA PRO A 207 15.48 20.17 -7.59
C PRO A 207 15.72 21.64 -7.17
N TYR A 208 14.73 22.24 -6.52
CA TYR A 208 14.75 23.62 -6.04
C TYR A 208 14.72 23.70 -4.53
N ILE A 209 15.37 24.73 -3.99
CA ILE A 209 15.30 25.16 -2.58
C ILE A 209 14.90 26.64 -2.49
N ALA A 210 14.45 27.07 -1.30
CA ALA A 210 14.20 28.48 -1.02
C ALA A 210 15.49 29.19 -0.56
N ARG A 211 15.86 30.26 -1.25
CA ARG A 211 16.99 31.13 -0.88
C ARG A 211 16.73 32.55 -1.36
N GLY A 212 16.82 33.54 -0.44
CA GLY A 212 16.61 34.96 -0.75
C GLY A 212 15.18 35.26 -1.21
N GLY A 213 14.19 34.55 -0.74
CA GLY A 213 12.78 34.68 -1.13
C GLY A 213 12.47 34.12 -2.53
N LYS A 214 13.41 33.41 -3.15
CA LYS A 214 13.26 32.81 -4.47
C LYS A 214 13.55 31.32 -4.46
N LEU A 215 12.97 30.62 -5.44
CA LEU A 215 13.33 29.24 -5.75
C LEU A 215 14.62 29.24 -6.58
N VAL A 216 15.64 28.56 -6.08
CA VAL A 216 16.93 28.41 -6.78
C VAL A 216 17.30 26.94 -6.88
N PRO A 217 18.00 26.50 -7.95
CA PRO A 217 18.48 25.12 -8.05
C PRO A 217 19.26 24.72 -6.79
N ALA A 218 18.97 23.51 -6.31
CA ALA A 218 19.76 22.90 -5.23
C ALA A 218 21.08 22.43 -5.81
N SER A 219 22.17 22.99 -5.30
CA SER A 219 23.57 22.65 -5.68
C SER A 219 24.03 21.40 -4.95
#